data_3a540e290add675ef530aef4850e2bb7
#
_entry.id   3a540e290add675ef530aef4850e2bb7
#
_cell.length_a   1.000
_cell.length_b   1.000
_cell.length_c   1.000
_cell.angle_alpha   90.00
_cell.angle_beta   90.00
_cell.angle_gamma   90.00
#
_symmetry.space_group_name_H-M   'P 1'
#
loop_
_entity.id
_entity.type
_entity.pdbx_description
1 polymer ?
#
loop_
_entity_poly.entity_id
_entity_poly.type
_entity_poly.pdbx_seq_one_letter_code
_entity_poly.pdbx_strand_id
1 'polypeptide(L)'
;MTKLFTLMVLAIVCSVANAQTDPEKPSKDADTIRIGNIIITKGGNKNDDTQKSNTHITMGRNRHKKLSNVSTNWGILDLGFANYNDETNYGSTGGYLYNRGGNITSLGKNDFKLRTGKSVNVNIWFFMQRLNLIKQHVNLKYGLGLELNNYRYKTASNISYLEQNSFVAGQATAPVIFRDSVQFSKNKLAADYLTVPMMLNFSTSPGYTNKGLSLSVGVSAGYLYSQRNKQVSSERGKEKNKGDYDLERFKLSYIAEVGLGPVRLYGSYSPKSFYKTGLNMKPYTLGLRFSNW
;
A
#
# COMPACT_ATOMS: atom_id res chain seq x y z
N MET A 1 -11.91 -26.38 -5.27
CA MET A 1 -11.02 -25.41 -4.63
C MET A 1 -11.76 -24.27 -3.90
N THR A 2 -12.93 -23.84 -4.34
CA THR A 2 -13.75 -22.79 -3.71
C THR A 2 -14.23 -23.12 -2.30
N LYS A 3 -14.61 -24.37 -2.01
CA LYS A 3 -15.10 -24.79 -0.68
C LYS A 3 -14.02 -24.80 0.42
N LEU A 4 -12.77 -25.05 0.03
CA LEU A 4 -11.64 -25.04 0.99
C LEU A 4 -11.25 -23.60 1.39
N PHE A 5 -11.37 -22.67 0.45
CA PHE A 5 -11.11 -21.25 0.69
C PHE A 5 -12.15 -20.61 1.61
N THR A 6 -13.43 -21.00 1.44
CA THR A 6 -14.54 -20.53 2.30
C THR A 6 -14.40 -21.05 3.73
N LEU A 7 -13.93 -22.30 3.90
CA LEU A 7 -13.72 -22.88 5.22
C LEU A 7 -12.53 -22.22 5.95
N MET A 8 -11.47 -21.85 5.22
CA MET A 8 -10.31 -21.17 5.79
C MET A 8 -10.64 -19.73 6.19
N VAL A 9 -11.47 -19.03 5.44
CA VAL A 9 -11.95 -17.67 5.79
C VAL A 9 -12.88 -17.74 7.02
N LEU A 10 -13.74 -18.75 7.11
CA LEU A 10 -14.63 -18.94 8.25
C LEU A 10 -13.87 -19.29 9.53
N ALA A 11 -12.79 -20.07 9.45
CA ALA A 11 -11.93 -20.40 10.58
C ALA A 11 -11.17 -19.18 11.14
N ILE A 12 -10.77 -18.24 10.25
CA ILE A 12 -10.12 -16.98 10.64
C ILE A 12 -11.12 -16.04 11.35
N VAL A 13 -12.38 -16.03 10.93
CA VAL A 13 -13.42 -15.21 11.56
C VAL A 13 -13.81 -15.75 12.95
N CYS A 14 -13.83 -17.06 13.15
CA CYS A 14 -14.15 -17.66 14.46
C CYS A 14 -13.03 -17.47 15.50
N SER A 15 -11.77 -17.30 15.12
CA SER A 15 -10.67 -17.06 16.07
C SER A 15 -10.62 -15.63 16.64
N VAL A 16 -11.34 -14.68 16.02
CA VAL A 16 -11.41 -13.28 16.48
C VAL A 16 -12.49 -13.05 17.54
N ALA A 17 -13.43 -13.99 17.70
CA ALA A 17 -14.59 -13.84 18.59
C ALA A 17 -14.30 -14.03 20.11
N ASN A 18 -13.10 -14.50 20.49
CA ASN A 18 -12.77 -14.79 21.89
C ASN A 18 -11.91 -13.74 22.59
N ALA A 19 -11.81 -12.51 22.07
CA ALA A 19 -11.02 -11.45 22.68
C ALA A 19 -11.89 -10.33 23.28
N GLN A 20 -13.12 -10.63 23.69
CA GLN A 20 -13.90 -9.71 24.53
C GLN A 20 -13.63 -10.07 25.98
N THR A 21 -12.73 -9.33 26.62
CA THR A 21 -12.65 -9.24 28.09
C THR A 21 -13.87 -8.51 28.60
N ASP A 22 -14.55 -9.11 29.56
CA ASP A 22 -15.67 -8.52 30.27
C ASP A 22 -15.34 -7.10 30.76
N PRO A 23 -16.28 -6.13 30.62
CA PRO A 23 -16.10 -4.81 31.21
C PRO A 23 -16.18 -4.94 32.74
N GLU A 24 -15.07 -4.57 33.40
CA GLU A 24 -15.03 -4.39 34.86
C GLU A 24 -16.24 -3.58 35.32
N LYS A 25 -17.04 -4.15 36.23
CA LYS A 25 -18.17 -3.49 36.89
C LYS A 25 -17.73 -2.14 37.46
N PRO A 26 -18.42 -1.03 37.15
CA PRO A 26 -18.10 0.25 37.77
C PRO A 26 -18.39 0.20 39.27
N SER A 27 -17.39 0.53 40.09
CA SER A 27 -17.60 0.78 41.51
C SER A 27 -18.56 1.97 41.63
N LYS A 28 -19.63 1.74 42.39
CA LYS A 28 -20.58 2.80 42.82
C LYS A 28 -19.81 3.72 43.75
N ASP A 29 -19.45 4.93 43.34
CA ASP A 29 -19.17 6.10 44.17
C ASP A 29 -18.15 7.02 43.49
N ALA A 30 -18.58 7.69 42.45
CA ALA A 30 -18.16 9.01 41.94
C ALA A 30 -18.65 9.18 40.50
N ASP A 31 -19.36 10.27 40.23
CA ASP A 31 -19.70 10.67 38.85
C ASP A 31 -18.39 10.96 38.08
N THR A 32 -17.93 9.96 37.33
CA THR A 32 -16.70 10.06 36.56
C THR A 32 -17.05 10.02 35.07
N ILE A 33 -16.82 11.12 34.38
CA ILE A 33 -16.97 11.20 32.90
C ILE A 33 -15.60 10.98 32.28
N ARG A 34 -15.49 10.00 31.38
CA ARG A 34 -14.27 9.71 30.61
C ARG A 34 -14.46 10.05 29.13
N ILE A 35 -13.68 11.01 28.64
CA ILE A 35 -13.65 11.38 27.22
C ILE A 35 -12.20 11.23 26.74
N GLY A 36 -11.91 10.13 26.09
CA GLY A 36 -10.53 9.80 25.66
C GLY A 36 -9.57 9.71 26.85
N ASN A 37 -8.53 10.54 26.86
CA ASN A 37 -7.52 10.61 27.95
C ASN A 37 -7.87 11.59 29.09
N ILE A 38 -9.05 12.20 29.04
CA ILE A 38 -9.50 13.15 30.06
C ILE A 38 -10.47 12.42 30.99
N ILE A 39 -10.14 12.42 32.28
CA ILE A 39 -11.01 11.88 33.34
C ILE A 39 -11.46 13.06 34.18
N ILE A 40 -12.77 13.33 34.17
CA ILE A 40 -13.40 14.35 34.98
C ILE A 40 -14.09 13.63 36.12
N THR A 41 -13.61 13.84 37.34
CA THR A 41 -14.21 13.27 38.57
C THR A 41 -14.87 14.39 39.34
N LYS A 42 -16.17 14.28 39.61
CA LYS A 42 -16.91 15.17 40.49
C LYS A 42 -16.90 14.57 41.88
N GLY A 43 -16.04 15.09 42.75
CA GLY A 43 -15.96 14.66 44.14
C GLY A 43 -17.02 15.39 44.98
N GLY A 44 -17.95 14.66 45.59
CA GLY A 44 -18.81 15.15 46.64
C GLY A 44 -18.36 14.52 47.96
N ASN A 45 -17.80 15.28 48.88
CA ASN A 45 -17.61 14.84 50.25
C ASN A 45 -18.88 15.14 51.05
N LYS A 46 -19.49 14.15 51.67
CA LYS A 46 -20.81 14.21 52.31
C LYS A 46 -20.79 14.81 53.74
N ASN A 47 -19.72 15.46 54.16
CA ASN A 47 -19.65 16.04 55.49
C ASN A 47 -18.95 17.41 55.44
N ASP A 48 -19.66 18.44 54.94
CA ASP A 48 -19.53 19.81 55.45
C ASP A 48 -20.45 20.76 54.66
N ASP A 49 -21.13 21.66 55.37
CA ASP A 49 -22.16 22.58 54.89
C ASP A 49 -21.59 23.82 54.16
N THR A 50 -20.58 23.65 53.32
CA THR A 50 -20.12 24.70 52.40
C THR A 50 -19.89 24.12 51.02
N GLN A 51 -20.86 24.34 50.13
CA GLN A 51 -20.80 23.97 48.70
C GLN A 51 -19.59 24.59 47.98
N LYS A 52 -18.50 23.88 47.90
CA LYS A 52 -17.51 24.05 46.84
C LYS A 52 -17.37 22.72 46.10
N SER A 53 -18.01 22.62 44.96
CA SER A 53 -17.83 21.48 44.05
C SER A 53 -16.43 21.54 43.47
N ASN A 54 -15.52 20.74 44.00
CA ASN A 54 -14.19 20.59 43.42
C ASN A 54 -14.24 19.63 42.26
N THR A 55 -14.22 20.16 41.03
CA THR A 55 -14.08 19.37 39.84
C THR A 55 -12.58 19.11 39.62
N HIS A 56 -12.14 17.90 39.84
CA HIS A 56 -10.78 17.46 39.50
C HIS A 56 -10.72 17.02 38.06
N ILE A 57 -10.00 17.78 37.22
CA ILE A 57 -9.68 17.37 35.86
C ILE A 57 -8.30 16.72 35.91
N THR A 58 -8.24 15.42 35.83
CA THR A 58 -6.97 14.70 35.69
C THR A 58 -6.72 14.42 34.22
N MET A 59 -5.80 15.15 33.61
CA MET A 59 -5.24 14.74 32.33
C MET A 59 -4.43 13.47 32.56
N GLY A 60 -4.89 12.36 31.97
CA GLY A 60 -4.28 11.06 32.19
C GLY A 60 -2.78 11.10 31.92
N ARG A 61 -1.98 10.97 32.99
CA ARG A 61 -0.57 10.58 32.88
C ARG A 61 -0.52 9.33 32.04
N ASN A 62 0.28 9.34 30.99
CA ASN A 62 0.54 8.17 30.14
C ASN A 62 0.80 6.94 31.04
N ARG A 63 -0.23 6.15 31.31
CA ARG A 63 -0.03 4.84 31.92
C ARG A 63 0.85 4.07 30.96
N HIS A 64 2.00 3.58 31.44
CA HIS A 64 2.80 2.59 30.73
C HIS A 64 1.89 1.41 30.43
N LYS A 65 1.29 1.40 29.26
CA LYS A 65 0.46 0.30 28.81
C LYS A 65 1.39 -0.90 28.69
N LYS A 66 1.16 -1.96 29.44
CA LYS A 66 1.92 -3.20 29.29
C LYS A 66 1.80 -3.59 27.82
N LEU A 67 2.90 -3.52 27.09
CA LEU A 67 2.91 -3.77 25.67
C LEU A 67 2.68 -5.28 25.45
N SER A 68 1.69 -5.60 24.63
CA SER A 68 1.43 -6.97 24.21
C SER A 68 2.59 -7.47 23.32
N ASN A 69 2.88 -8.76 23.40
CA ASN A 69 3.86 -9.39 22.50
C ASN A 69 3.40 -9.37 21.04
N VAL A 70 2.10 -9.34 20.80
CA VAL A 70 1.51 -9.17 19.47
C VAL A 70 0.62 -7.95 19.48
N SER A 71 0.79 -7.07 18.53
CA SER A 71 -0.12 -5.95 18.29
C SER A 71 -0.56 -5.92 16.83
N THR A 72 -1.86 -5.76 16.60
CA THR A 72 -2.46 -5.70 15.26
C THR A 72 -2.98 -4.30 14.99
N ASN A 73 -2.68 -3.80 13.81
CA ASN A 73 -3.22 -2.56 13.28
C ASN A 73 -4.05 -2.88 12.04
N TRP A 74 -5.27 -2.41 11.99
CA TRP A 74 -6.23 -2.67 10.92
C TRP A 74 -6.41 -1.41 10.06
N GLY A 75 -6.58 -1.61 8.75
CA GLY A 75 -6.96 -0.52 7.86
C GLY A 75 -5.89 0.56 7.67
N ILE A 76 -4.61 0.17 7.49
CA ILE A 76 -3.52 1.12 7.24
C ILE A 76 -3.54 1.57 5.79
N LEU A 77 -3.35 2.86 5.57
CA LEU A 77 -3.30 3.48 4.25
C LEU A 77 -1.90 4.06 3.98
N ASP A 78 -1.34 3.72 2.82
CA ASP A 78 -0.15 4.37 2.29
C ASP A 78 -0.52 5.19 1.05
N LEU A 79 0.00 6.38 0.95
CA LEU A 79 -0.13 7.25 -0.23
C LEU A 79 1.25 7.70 -0.70
N GLY A 80 1.55 7.44 -1.95
CA GLY A 80 2.87 7.74 -2.51
C GLY A 80 2.89 7.87 -4.02
N PHE A 81 4.09 8.03 -4.53
CA PHE A 81 4.38 8.07 -5.95
C PHE A 81 4.90 6.73 -6.40
N ALA A 82 4.46 6.29 -7.59
CA ALA A 82 4.99 5.13 -8.30
C ALA A 82 5.86 5.59 -9.47
N ASN A 83 7.01 4.94 -9.63
CA ASN A 83 7.89 5.18 -10.76
C ASN A 83 8.66 3.88 -11.07
N TYR A 84 9.51 3.91 -12.09
CA TYR A 84 10.41 2.81 -12.40
C TYR A 84 11.74 3.32 -12.93
N ASN A 85 12.78 2.53 -12.73
CA ASN A 85 14.04 2.68 -13.41
C ASN A 85 14.00 1.89 -14.72
N ASP A 86 14.18 2.58 -15.84
CA ASP A 86 14.12 2.00 -17.18
C ASP A 86 15.55 1.66 -17.64
N GLU A 87 15.83 0.37 -17.64
CA GLU A 87 17.09 -0.24 -18.11
C GLU A 87 16.89 -1.03 -19.41
N THR A 88 15.83 -0.74 -20.15
CA THR A 88 15.47 -1.44 -21.40
C THR A 88 16.50 -1.19 -22.49
N ASN A 89 16.96 -2.26 -23.13
CA ASN A 89 17.66 -2.17 -24.41
C ASN A 89 16.62 -2.15 -25.54
N TYR A 90 16.30 -0.95 -26.01
CA TYR A 90 15.29 -0.75 -27.05
C TYR A 90 15.68 -1.30 -28.41
N GLY A 91 16.96 -1.60 -28.63
CA GLY A 91 17.43 -2.28 -29.85
C GLY A 91 17.15 -3.79 -29.90
N SER A 92 16.80 -4.39 -28.76
CA SER A 92 16.59 -5.85 -28.62
C SER A 92 15.27 -6.23 -27.95
N THR A 93 14.22 -5.43 -28.11
CA THR A 93 12.89 -5.68 -27.50
C THR A 93 12.10 -6.78 -28.22
N GLY A 94 12.63 -7.33 -29.33
CA GLY A 94 11.93 -8.34 -30.13
C GLY A 94 10.63 -7.80 -30.74
N GLY A 95 9.63 -8.66 -30.87
CA GLY A 95 8.29 -8.30 -31.36
C GLY A 95 7.37 -7.63 -30.34
N TYR A 96 7.84 -7.36 -29.11
CA TYR A 96 7.00 -6.77 -28.06
C TYR A 96 6.67 -5.29 -28.31
N LEU A 97 7.61 -4.52 -28.84
CA LEU A 97 7.37 -3.16 -29.31
C LEU A 97 7.09 -3.20 -30.82
N TYR A 98 5.83 -3.03 -31.17
CA TYR A 98 5.41 -3.08 -32.56
C TYR A 98 5.36 -1.69 -33.18
N ASN A 99 6.05 -1.55 -34.32
CA ASN A 99 5.96 -0.37 -35.18
C ASN A 99 4.99 -0.65 -36.32
N ARG A 100 3.88 0.08 -36.39
CA ARG A 100 3.01 0.08 -37.55
C ARG A 100 3.78 0.64 -38.74
N GLY A 101 4.10 -0.16 -39.73
CA GLY A 101 4.93 0.21 -40.90
C GLY A 101 4.63 1.59 -41.48
N GLY A 102 5.62 2.22 -42.09
CA GLY A 102 5.60 3.59 -42.63
C GLY A 102 6.48 4.56 -41.83
N ASN A 103 6.21 5.86 -41.91
CA ASN A 103 7.00 6.94 -41.29
C ASN A 103 6.82 7.08 -39.77
N ILE A 104 6.37 6.03 -39.06
CA ILE A 104 6.17 6.08 -37.62
C ILE A 104 7.49 5.74 -36.94
N THR A 105 8.04 6.68 -36.18
CA THR A 105 9.25 6.46 -35.37
C THR A 105 9.06 5.32 -34.38
N SER A 106 10.08 4.47 -34.25
CA SER A 106 10.10 3.38 -33.26
C SER A 106 9.89 3.89 -31.84
N LEU A 107 9.23 3.07 -31.01
CA LEU A 107 9.10 3.36 -29.59
C LEU A 107 10.45 3.31 -28.89
N GLY A 108 10.71 4.27 -28.04
CA GLY A 108 11.96 4.37 -27.29
C GLY A 108 11.73 4.86 -25.86
N LYS A 109 12.79 5.03 -25.10
CA LYS A 109 12.80 5.42 -23.69
C LYS A 109 11.95 6.68 -23.41
N ASN A 110 11.89 7.62 -24.33
CA ASN A 110 11.12 8.85 -24.14
C ASN A 110 9.60 8.62 -24.13
N ASP A 111 9.13 7.61 -24.84
CA ASP A 111 7.72 7.27 -24.93
C ASP A 111 7.19 6.69 -23.60
N PHE A 112 8.05 6.07 -22.83
CA PHE A 112 7.73 5.47 -21.52
C PHE A 112 7.97 6.39 -20.33
N LYS A 113 8.39 7.64 -20.56
CA LYS A 113 8.57 8.60 -19.45
C LYS A 113 7.29 8.88 -18.71
N LEU A 114 7.35 8.75 -17.37
CA LEU A 114 6.22 9.00 -16.50
C LEU A 114 6.10 10.47 -16.10
N ARG A 115 4.87 10.89 -15.81
CA ARG A 115 4.57 12.11 -15.04
C ARG A 115 4.65 11.76 -13.57
N THR A 116 5.79 11.97 -12.94
CA THR A 116 6.06 11.56 -11.55
C THR A 116 5.01 12.08 -10.57
N GLY A 117 4.62 13.35 -10.62
CA GLY A 117 3.60 13.91 -9.74
C GLY A 117 2.16 13.43 -9.99
N LYS A 118 1.93 12.60 -11.02
CA LYS A 118 0.61 12.03 -11.35
C LYS A 118 0.62 10.50 -11.46
N SER A 119 1.76 9.89 -11.23
CA SER A 119 1.92 8.44 -11.07
C SER A 119 1.85 8.10 -9.59
N VAL A 120 0.79 7.40 -9.19
CA VAL A 120 0.41 7.26 -7.79
C VAL A 120 0.46 5.81 -7.38
N ASN A 121 1.04 5.57 -6.20
CA ASN A 121 0.92 4.32 -5.47
C ASN A 121 -0.03 4.53 -4.28
N VAL A 122 -0.97 3.61 -4.10
CA VAL A 122 -1.86 3.54 -2.94
C VAL A 122 -1.80 2.12 -2.40
N ASN A 123 -1.41 1.95 -1.14
CA ASN A 123 -1.48 0.65 -0.49
C ASN A 123 -2.57 0.68 0.58
N ILE A 124 -3.40 -0.34 0.58
CA ILE A 124 -4.47 -0.55 1.56
C ILE A 124 -4.17 -1.86 2.27
N TRP A 125 -3.64 -1.76 3.49
CA TRP A 125 -3.34 -2.93 4.31
C TRP A 125 -4.58 -3.32 5.10
N PHE A 126 -5.10 -4.51 4.88
CA PHE A 126 -6.22 -5.04 5.65
C PHE A 126 -5.84 -5.16 7.10
N PHE A 127 -4.67 -5.73 7.35
CA PHE A 127 -4.04 -5.75 8.67
C PHE A 127 -2.51 -5.76 8.54
N MET A 128 -1.86 -5.24 9.56
CA MET A 128 -0.44 -5.47 9.84
C MET A 128 -0.27 -5.87 11.30
N GLN A 129 0.51 -6.90 11.53
CA GLN A 129 0.85 -7.35 12.88
C GLN A 129 2.31 -7.05 13.18
N ARG A 130 2.55 -6.74 14.44
CA ARG A 130 3.87 -6.57 15.00
C ARG A 130 4.04 -7.59 16.11
N LEU A 131 4.97 -8.52 15.94
CA LEU A 131 5.37 -9.52 16.91
C LEU A 131 6.66 -9.05 17.60
N ASN A 132 6.65 -8.92 18.91
CA ASN A 132 7.82 -8.61 19.69
C ASN A 132 8.81 -9.77 19.67
N LEU A 133 10.04 -9.49 19.25
CA LEU A 133 11.15 -10.44 19.29
C LEU A 133 12.06 -10.16 20.49
N ILE A 134 12.48 -8.90 20.67
CA ILE A 134 13.43 -8.52 21.73
C ILE A 134 12.93 -7.24 22.41
N LYS A 135 12.40 -7.37 23.64
CA LYS A 135 12.05 -6.25 24.54
C LYS A 135 11.32 -5.09 23.88
N GLN A 136 10.49 -5.36 22.86
CA GLN A 136 9.76 -4.37 22.07
C GLN A 136 10.66 -3.42 21.22
N HIS A 137 11.98 -3.53 21.31
CA HIS A 137 12.90 -2.77 20.48
C HIS A 137 13.08 -3.39 19.10
N VAL A 138 13.07 -4.72 19.02
CA VAL A 138 13.13 -5.47 17.76
C VAL A 138 11.84 -6.24 17.59
N ASN A 139 11.16 -6.01 16.50
CA ASN A 139 9.86 -6.62 16.20
C ASN A 139 9.83 -7.16 14.78
N LEU A 140 9.09 -8.23 14.57
CA LEU A 140 8.71 -8.68 13.23
C LEU A 140 7.37 -8.03 12.84
N LYS A 141 7.34 -7.33 11.72
CA LYS A 141 6.11 -6.81 11.11
C LYS A 141 5.75 -7.65 9.90
N TYR A 142 4.50 -8.06 9.80
CA TYR A 142 3.94 -8.73 8.62
C TYR A 142 2.48 -8.35 8.45
N GLY A 143 1.94 -8.58 7.27
CA GLY A 143 0.55 -8.20 6.99
C GLY A 143 0.04 -8.71 5.66
N LEU A 144 -1.13 -8.22 5.28
CA LEU A 144 -1.76 -8.50 4.00
C LEU A 144 -2.48 -7.25 3.53
N GLY A 145 -2.35 -6.92 2.24
CA GLY A 145 -3.03 -5.76 1.68
C GLY A 145 -3.00 -5.72 0.17
N LEU A 146 -3.57 -4.65 -0.35
CA LEU A 146 -3.58 -4.33 -1.76
C LEU A 146 -2.57 -3.24 -2.05
N GLU A 147 -1.79 -3.43 -3.10
CA GLU A 147 -0.87 -2.43 -3.63
C GLU A 147 -1.37 -2.02 -5.01
N LEU A 148 -1.82 -0.76 -5.15
CA LEU A 148 -2.41 -0.20 -6.35
C LEU A 148 -1.44 0.78 -6.99
N ASN A 149 -0.80 0.38 -8.09
CA ASN A 149 0.16 1.20 -8.81
C ASN A 149 -0.48 1.78 -10.07
N ASN A 150 -0.34 3.09 -10.27
CA ASN A 150 -0.82 3.79 -11.46
C ASN A 150 0.35 4.55 -12.08
N TYR A 151 0.89 4.05 -13.18
CA TYR A 151 1.96 4.66 -13.96
C TYR A 151 1.35 5.56 -15.04
N ARG A 152 1.46 6.88 -14.89
CA ARG A 152 0.93 7.83 -15.86
C ARG A 152 2.02 8.32 -16.79
N TYR A 153 1.87 8.01 -18.07
CA TYR A 153 2.77 8.48 -19.12
C TYR A 153 2.64 9.98 -19.39
N LYS A 154 3.70 10.58 -19.93
CA LYS A 154 3.62 11.95 -20.45
C LYS A 154 2.62 12.00 -21.60
N THR A 155 1.94 13.15 -21.78
CA THR A 155 0.87 13.32 -22.77
C THR A 155 1.33 13.14 -24.22
N ALA A 156 2.61 13.33 -24.53
CA ALA A 156 3.17 13.10 -25.86
C ALA A 156 3.35 11.61 -26.19
N SER A 157 3.17 10.70 -25.23
CA SER A 157 3.34 9.26 -25.43
C SER A 157 2.03 8.65 -25.87
N ASN A 158 1.91 8.36 -27.16
CA ASN A 158 0.74 7.71 -27.75
C ASN A 158 0.91 6.20 -27.75
N ILE A 159 1.34 5.62 -26.63
CA ILE A 159 1.50 4.17 -26.50
C ILE A 159 0.15 3.51 -26.15
N SER A 160 -0.13 2.41 -26.82
CA SER A 160 -1.28 1.56 -26.56
C SER A 160 -0.83 0.13 -26.34
N TYR A 161 -1.62 -0.61 -25.56
CA TYR A 161 -1.39 -2.00 -25.22
C TYR A 161 -2.44 -2.85 -25.90
N LEU A 162 -2.00 -3.96 -26.54
CA LEU A 162 -2.87 -5.01 -27.00
C LEU A 162 -2.51 -6.32 -26.30
N GLU A 163 -3.54 -7.07 -25.90
CA GLU A 163 -3.38 -8.39 -25.30
C GLU A 163 -2.92 -9.43 -26.33
N GLN A 164 -3.30 -9.23 -27.58
CA GLN A 164 -2.93 -10.07 -28.70
C GLN A 164 -2.38 -9.22 -29.84
N ASN A 165 -1.32 -9.70 -30.48
CA ASN A 165 -0.75 -9.05 -31.65
C ASN A 165 -1.61 -9.32 -32.88
N SER A 166 -2.52 -8.42 -33.19
CA SER A 166 -3.36 -8.49 -34.40
C SER A 166 -2.66 -7.95 -35.66
N PHE A 167 -1.44 -7.43 -35.53
CA PHE A 167 -0.69 -6.82 -36.65
C PHE A 167 0.10 -7.82 -37.48
N VAL A 168 0.42 -8.99 -36.90
CA VAL A 168 1.23 -10.01 -37.56
C VAL A 168 0.51 -11.35 -37.55
N ALA A 169 0.25 -11.90 -38.72
CA ALA A 169 -0.33 -13.23 -38.84
C ALA A 169 0.58 -14.28 -38.17
N GLY A 170 0.02 -15.19 -37.39
CA GLY A 170 0.72 -16.23 -36.64
C GLY A 170 1.33 -15.79 -35.30
N GLN A 171 1.29 -14.51 -34.93
CA GLN A 171 1.71 -14.00 -33.61
C GLN A 171 0.56 -13.47 -32.77
N ALA A 172 -0.66 -13.88 -33.06
CA ALA A 172 -1.88 -13.34 -32.43
C ALA A 172 -1.99 -13.57 -30.90
N THR A 173 -1.16 -14.46 -30.34
CA THR A 173 -1.23 -14.82 -28.92
C THR A 173 -0.30 -14.00 -28.02
N ALA A 174 0.60 -13.19 -28.58
CA ALA A 174 1.56 -12.41 -27.81
C ALA A 174 1.06 -10.97 -27.57
N PRO A 175 1.13 -10.45 -26.36
CA PRO A 175 0.83 -9.05 -26.10
C PRO A 175 1.89 -8.13 -26.74
N VAL A 176 1.48 -6.96 -27.17
CA VAL A 176 2.35 -5.94 -27.77
C VAL A 176 2.04 -4.53 -27.30
N ILE A 177 3.05 -3.68 -27.34
CA ILE A 177 2.92 -2.23 -27.19
C ILE A 177 3.20 -1.59 -28.53
N PHE A 178 2.36 -0.67 -28.95
CA PHE A 178 2.50 0.03 -30.22
C PHE A 178 2.21 1.53 -30.07
N ARG A 179 2.65 2.32 -31.07
CA ARG A 179 2.30 3.73 -31.14
C ARG A 179 0.93 3.87 -31.81
N ASP A 180 -0.02 4.43 -31.06
CA ASP A 180 -1.36 4.74 -31.58
C ASP A 180 -1.34 6.00 -32.45
N SER A 181 -2.26 6.09 -33.42
CA SER A 181 -2.50 7.30 -34.20
C SER A 181 -3.26 8.39 -33.42
N VAL A 182 -3.95 7.98 -32.34
CA VAL A 182 -4.76 8.88 -31.50
C VAL A 182 -3.90 9.57 -30.45
N GLN A 183 -4.14 10.86 -30.26
CA GLN A 183 -3.49 11.65 -29.21
C GLN A 183 -4.19 11.47 -27.88
N PHE A 184 -3.46 11.04 -26.84
CA PHE A 184 -4.03 10.87 -25.51
C PHE A 184 -3.76 12.08 -24.61
N SER A 185 -4.82 12.67 -24.06
CA SER A 185 -4.72 13.64 -22.96
C SER A 185 -4.36 12.95 -21.63
N LYS A 186 -4.67 11.65 -21.51
CA LYS A 186 -4.33 10.80 -20.36
C LYS A 186 -4.09 9.38 -20.81
N ASN A 187 -2.93 8.86 -20.46
CA ASN A 187 -2.57 7.46 -20.66
C ASN A 187 -1.92 6.89 -19.40
N LYS A 188 -2.43 5.79 -18.88
CA LYS A 188 -1.95 5.14 -17.65
C LYS A 188 -1.94 3.63 -17.81
N LEU A 189 -0.88 3.02 -17.33
CA LEU A 189 -0.86 1.60 -16.95
C LEU A 189 -1.16 1.48 -15.46
N ALA A 190 -2.15 0.67 -15.11
CA ALA A 190 -2.45 0.33 -13.72
C ALA A 190 -2.13 -1.15 -13.49
N ALA A 191 -1.38 -1.43 -12.43
CA ALA A 191 -1.03 -2.78 -11.99
C ALA A 191 -1.34 -2.90 -10.49
N ASP A 192 -2.26 -3.81 -10.16
CA ASP A 192 -2.79 -3.97 -8.82
C ASP A 192 -2.37 -5.35 -8.27
N TYR A 193 -1.72 -5.35 -7.09
CA TYR A 193 -1.17 -6.55 -6.46
C TYR A 193 -1.82 -6.83 -5.11
N LEU A 194 -2.08 -8.10 -4.83
CA LEU A 194 -2.29 -8.59 -3.47
C LEU A 194 -0.90 -8.82 -2.86
N THR A 195 -0.57 -8.15 -1.75
CA THR A 195 0.80 -8.07 -1.25
C THR A 195 0.90 -8.48 0.20
N VAL A 196 1.93 -9.27 0.50
CA VAL A 196 2.33 -9.68 1.85
C VAL A 196 3.71 -9.06 2.15
N PRO A 197 3.81 -8.06 3.04
CA PRO A 197 5.08 -7.53 3.52
C PRO A 197 5.57 -8.35 4.70
N MET A 198 6.90 -8.44 4.86
CA MET A 198 7.58 -8.96 6.03
C MET A 198 8.82 -8.11 6.32
N MET A 199 8.87 -7.49 7.51
CA MET A 199 9.91 -6.52 7.87
C MET A 199 10.39 -6.76 9.31
N LEU A 200 11.67 -6.52 9.54
CA LEU A 200 12.22 -6.31 10.87
C LEU A 200 12.07 -4.84 11.23
N ASN A 201 11.48 -4.55 12.36
CA ASN A 201 11.26 -3.21 12.88
C ASN A 201 12.12 -2.98 14.11
N PHE A 202 12.87 -1.91 14.10
CA PHE A 202 13.71 -1.42 15.20
C PHE A 202 13.07 -0.14 15.75
N SER A 203 12.85 -0.09 17.07
CA SER A 203 12.24 1.07 17.75
C SER A 203 13.10 1.54 18.91
N THR A 204 13.37 2.84 18.98
CA THR A 204 14.16 3.43 20.07
C THR A 204 13.34 3.64 21.33
N SER A 205 12.02 3.83 21.21
CA SER A 205 11.11 4.13 22.32
C SER A 205 9.87 3.26 22.30
N PRO A 206 10.00 1.98 22.68
CA PRO A 206 8.86 1.07 22.72
C PRO A 206 7.82 1.57 23.73
N GLY A 207 6.55 1.55 23.35
CA GLY A 207 5.43 2.02 24.20
C GLY A 207 5.01 3.48 24.00
N TYR A 208 5.78 4.27 23.29
CA TYR A 208 5.40 5.63 22.91
C TYR A 208 5.15 5.68 21.39
N THR A 209 3.89 5.68 20.99
CA THR A 209 3.51 5.73 19.56
C THR A 209 3.85 7.06 18.89
N ASN A 210 3.95 8.14 19.67
CA ASN A 210 4.18 9.49 19.17
C ASN A 210 5.57 10.03 19.49
N LYS A 211 6.48 9.22 20.05
CA LYS A 211 7.84 9.63 20.39
C LYS A 211 8.83 8.53 20.00
N GLY A 212 9.95 8.94 19.45
CA GLY A 212 11.03 8.06 19.07
C GLY A 212 11.12 7.80 17.57
N LEU A 213 12.26 7.25 17.21
CA LEU A 213 12.57 6.81 15.85
C LEU A 213 12.26 5.34 15.70
N SER A 214 11.64 4.96 14.59
CA SER A 214 11.49 3.57 14.20
C SER A 214 11.99 3.36 12.77
N LEU A 215 12.72 2.27 12.56
CA LEU A 215 13.18 1.83 11.26
C LEU A 215 12.65 0.44 11.00
N SER A 216 12.05 0.22 9.85
CA SER A 216 11.66 -1.13 9.41
C SER A 216 12.29 -1.41 8.06
N VAL A 217 12.86 -2.59 7.89
CA VAL A 217 13.44 -3.05 6.63
C VAL A 217 13.03 -4.48 6.37
N GLY A 218 12.81 -4.83 5.12
CA GLY A 218 12.39 -6.18 4.78
C GLY A 218 12.04 -6.37 3.31
N VAL A 219 11.19 -7.34 3.07
CA VAL A 219 10.75 -7.72 1.73
C VAL A 219 9.23 -7.78 1.65
N SER A 220 8.70 -7.65 0.44
CA SER A 220 7.29 -7.92 0.16
C SER A 220 7.15 -8.79 -1.07
N ALA A 221 6.18 -9.69 -1.03
CA ALA A 221 5.77 -10.51 -2.15
C ALA A 221 4.36 -10.10 -2.60
N GLY A 222 4.22 -9.74 -3.87
CA GLY A 222 2.96 -9.31 -4.47
C GLY A 222 2.51 -10.26 -5.58
N TYR A 223 1.23 -10.56 -5.63
CA TYR A 223 0.60 -11.30 -6.73
C TYR A 223 -0.30 -10.36 -7.53
N LEU A 224 -0.05 -10.24 -8.83
CA LEU A 224 -0.80 -9.40 -9.75
C LEU A 224 -2.20 -10.00 -9.97
N TYR A 225 -3.23 -9.30 -9.53
CA TYR A 225 -4.62 -9.72 -9.72
C TYR A 225 -5.38 -8.88 -10.76
N SER A 226 -4.86 -7.71 -11.10
CA SER A 226 -5.50 -6.85 -12.10
C SER A 226 -4.49 -5.94 -12.79
N GLN A 227 -4.57 -5.88 -14.12
CA GLN A 227 -3.82 -4.94 -14.93
C GLN A 227 -4.76 -4.25 -15.94
N ARG A 228 -4.52 -2.97 -16.20
CA ARG A 228 -5.42 -2.15 -17.01
C ARG A 228 -4.66 -1.02 -17.68
N ASN A 229 -4.93 -0.80 -18.96
CA ASN A 229 -4.58 0.44 -19.64
C ASN A 229 -5.78 1.40 -19.61
N LYS A 230 -5.60 2.60 -19.10
CA LYS A 230 -6.62 3.65 -19.03
C LYS A 230 -6.21 4.83 -19.88
N GLN A 231 -7.00 5.11 -20.90
CA GLN A 231 -6.75 6.17 -21.89
C GLN A 231 -7.91 7.16 -21.91
N VAL A 232 -7.59 8.41 -22.28
CA VAL A 232 -8.57 9.46 -22.54
C VAL A 232 -8.10 10.24 -23.77
N SER A 233 -8.94 10.31 -24.79
CA SER A 233 -8.72 11.08 -26.00
C SER A 233 -9.97 11.88 -26.36
N SER A 234 -9.83 12.87 -27.25
CA SER A 234 -10.96 13.58 -27.83
C SER A 234 -11.77 12.71 -28.79
N GLU A 235 -11.11 11.76 -29.45
CA GLU A 235 -11.73 10.91 -30.48
C GLU A 235 -12.48 9.71 -29.89
N ARG A 236 -11.90 9.01 -28.89
CA ARG A 236 -12.45 7.77 -28.29
C ARG A 236 -13.04 7.98 -26.90
N GLY A 237 -12.98 9.19 -26.37
CA GLY A 237 -13.43 9.46 -25.01
C GLY A 237 -12.56 8.78 -23.96
N LYS A 238 -13.20 8.18 -22.94
CA LYS A 238 -12.55 7.49 -21.83
C LYS A 238 -12.63 5.98 -21.99
N GLU A 239 -11.49 5.37 -22.22
CA GLU A 239 -11.35 3.93 -22.34
C GLU A 239 -10.64 3.32 -21.13
N LYS A 240 -11.01 2.10 -20.77
CA LYS A 240 -10.41 1.34 -19.69
C LYS A 240 -10.31 -0.12 -20.12
N ASN A 241 -9.22 -0.45 -20.76
CA ASN A 241 -8.97 -1.76 -21.31
C ASN A 241 -8.29 -2.65 -20.25
N LYS A 242 -8.92 -3.77 -19.93
CA LYS A 242 -8.33 -4.83 -19.10
C LYS A 242 -7.80 -5.90 -20.04
N GLY A 243 -6.65 -6.47 -19.73
CA GLY A 243 -6.05 -7.52 -20.53
C GLY A 243 -4.75 -8.01 -19.92
N ASP A 244 -4.14 -9.05 -20.47
CA ASP A 244 -2.79 -9.47 -20.09
C ASP A 244 -1.78 -8.68 -20.96
N TYR A 245 -1.02 -7.80 -20.31
CA TYR A 245 -0.03 -6.92 -20.97
C TYR A 245 1.41 -7.35 -20.69
N ASP A 246 1.61 -8.64 -20.48
CA ASP A 246 2.91 -9.24 -20.21
C ASP A 246 3.58 -8.75 -18.93
N LEU A 247 2.77 -8.39 -17.92
CA LEU A 247 3.31 -8.05 -16.62
C LEU A 247 3.61 -9.30 -15.79
N GLU A 248 4.68 -9.25 -15.01
CA GLU A 248 5.04 -10.30 -14.08
C GLU A 248 3.95 -10.52 -13.03
N ARG A 249 3.53 -11.78 -12.88
CA ARG A 249 2.48 -12.15 -11.92
C ARG A 249 2.98 -12.05 -10.48
N PHE A 250 4.26 -12.37 -10.26
CA PHE A 250 4.88 -12.31 -8.93
C PHE A 250 5.90 -11.18 -8.89
N LYS A 251 5.69 -10.26 -7.96
CA LYS A 251 6.59 -9.14 -7.69
C LYS A 251 7.23 -9.33 -6.33
N LEU A 252 8.55 -9.40 -6.28
CA LEU A 252 9.32 -9.32 -5.05
C LEU A 252 9.93 -7.92 -4.95
N SER A 253 9.81 -7.29 -3.78
CA SER A 253 10.37 -5.95 -3.55
C SER A 253 11.07 -5.88 -2.21
N TYR A 254 12.17 -5.14 -2.14
CA TYR A 254 12.73 -4.63 -0.90
C TYR A 254 11.86 -3.49 -0.43
N ILE A 255 11.59 -3.44 0.87
CA ILE A 255 10.75 -2.42 1.48
C ILE A 255 11.45 -1.83 2.70
N ALA A 256 11.28 -0.53 2.88
CA ALA A 256 11.78 0.18 4.04
C ALA A 256 10.73 1.17 4.56
N GLU A 257 10.75 1.40 5.87
CA GLU A 257 9.88 2.36 6.54
C GLU A 257 10.68 3.09 7.62
N VAL A 258 10.58 4.40 7.65
CA VAL A 258 11.14 5.26 8.71
C VAL A 258 9.99 5.98 9.39
N GLY A 259 9.85 5.78 10.70
CA GLY A 259 8.83 6.43 11.52
C GLY A 259 9.42 7.50 12.42
N LEU A 260 8.89 8.72 12.33
CA LEU A 260 9.22 9.88 13.15
C LEU A 260 7.92 10.33 13.85
N GLY A 261 7.68 9.81 15.05
CA GLY A 261 6.41 10.05 15.74
C GLY A 261 5.22 9.51 14.93
N PRO A 262 4.20 10.34 14.66
CA PRO A 262 2.98 9.91 13.94
C PRO A 262 3.19 9.79 12.42
N VAL A 263 4.25 10.34 11.87
CA VAL A 263 4.52 10.34 10.43
C VAL A 263 5.47 9.20 10.08
N ARG A 264 5.15 8.46 9.03
CA ARG A 264 5.97 7.36 8.53
C ARG A 264 6.21 7.54 7.04
N LEU A 265 7.49 7.56 6.68
CA LEU A 265 7.91 7.43 5.29
C LEU A 265 8.04 5.95 4.97
N TYR A 266 7.56 5.55 3.81
CA TYR A 266 7.82 4.21 3.28
C TYR A 266 8.38 4.29 1.87
N GLY A 267 9.13 3.25 1.49
CA GLY A 267 9.62 3.06 0.14
C GLY A 267 9.66 1.59 -0.22
N SER A 268 9.53 1.30 -1.51
CA SER A 268 9.74 -0.03 -2.06
C SER A 268 10.56 0.03 -3.35
N TYR A 269 11.34 -1.02 -3.60
CA TYR A 269 12.10 -1.20 -4.83
C TYR A 269 12.08 -2.66 -5.25
N SER A 270 11.65 -2.93 -6.49
CA SER A 270 11.73 -4.26 -7.08
C SER A 270 13.00 -4.38 -7.93
N PRO A 271 13.90 -5.33 -7.63
CA PRO A 271 15.11 -5.53 -8.44
C PRO A 271 14.83 -6.15 -9.80
N LYS A 272 13.67 -6.80 -9.96
CA LYS A 272 13.21 -7.40 -11.20
C LYS A 272 12.27 -6.45 -11.95
N SER A 273 12.32 -6.49 -13.28
CA SER A 273 11.34 -5.81 -14.13
C SER A 273 9.94 -6.27 -13.80
N PHE A 274 8.96 -5.38 -13.93
CA PHE A 274 7.55 -5.76 -13.84
C PHE A 274 6.96 -6.23 -15.18
N TYR A 275 7.75 -6.20 -16.27
CA TYR A 275 7.44 -6.88 -17.53
C TYR A 275 8.16 -8.24 -17.58
N LYS A 276 7.52 -9.26 -18.15
CA LYS A 276 8.10 -10.58 -18.36
C LYS A 276 9.12 -10.56 -19.48
N THR A 277 8.78 -9.89 -20.58
CA THR A 277 9.59 -9.84 -21.80
C THR A 277 9.71 -8.41 -22.35
N GLY A 278 10.69 -8.19 -23.21
CA GLY A 278 10.85 -6.99 -24.01
C GLY A 278 11.31 -5.74 -23.27
N LEU A 279 10.75 -5.42 -22.13
CA LEU A 279 11.07 -4.22 -21.35
C LEU A 279 11.71 -4.57 -20.01
N ASN A 280 12.76 -3.83 -19.65
CA ASN A 280 13.41 -3.96 -18.34
C ASN A 280 13.16 -2.71 -17.48
N MET A 281 11.98 -2.66 -16.86
CA MET A 281 11.54 -1.55 -16.04
C MET A 281 11.36 -2.00 -14.59
N LYS A 282 12.25 -1.54 -13.71
CA LYS A 282 12.29 -1.91 -12.29
C LYS A 282 11.48 -0.91 -11.46
N PRO A 283 10.31 -1.29 -10.91
CA PRO A 283 9.45 -0.36 -10.22
C PRO A 283 9.95 -0.01 -8.83
N TYR A 284 9.70 1.24 -8.42
CA TYR A 284 9.90 1.72 -7.07
C TYR A 284 8.78 2.66 -6.65
N THR A 285 8.57 2.76 -5.34
CA THR A 285 7.58 3.66 -4.74
C THR A 285 8.18 4.41 -3.56
N LEU A 286 7.67 5.60 -3.31
CA LEU A 286 8.00 6.40 -2.14
C LEU A 286 6.76 7.16 -1.68
N GLY A 287 6.48 7.17 -0.38
CA GLY A 287 5.29 7.84 0.12
C GLY A 287 5.20 7.90 1.64
N LEU A 288 4.01 8.28 2.09
CA LEU A 288 3.64 8.40 3.50
C LEU A 288 2.70 7.26 3.89
N ARG A 289 2.95 6.70 5.06
CA ARG A 289 2.10 5.69 5.69
C ARG A 289 1.32 6.32 6.84
N PHE A 290 0.02 6.12 6.82
CA PHE A 290 -0.90 6.51 7.89
C PHE A 290 -1.24 5.28 8.72
N SER A 291 -0.67 5.22 9.93
CA SER A 291 -0.84 4.07 10.84
C SER A 291 -0.85 4.53 12.30
N ASN A 292 -1.46 3.74 13.16
CA ASN A 292 -1.63 4.05 14.58
C ASN A 292 -0.49 3.52 15.48
N TRP A 293 0.67 3.18 14.96
CA TRP A 293 1.80 2.68 15.75
C TRP A 293 2.92 3.69 15.84
#